data_ade7a8cc999df31c16a0090f88f0dfab
#
_entry.id   ade7a8cc999df31c16a0090f88f0dfab
#
_cell.length_a   1.000
_cell.length_b   1.000
_cell.length_c   1.000
_cell.angle_alpha   90.00
_cell.angle_beta   90.00
_cell.angle_gamma   90.00
#
_symmetry.space_group_name_H-M   'P 1'
#
loop_
_entity.id
_entity.type
_entity.pdbx_description
1 polymer ?
#
loop_
_entity_poly.entity_id
_entity_poly.type
_entity_poly.pdbx_seq_one_letter_code
_entity_poly.pdbx_strand_id
1 'polypeptide(L)'
;MSLVVAIKKDGVVYLGADTRITKGERVASNLTEEELKIHRMGKCLIGTAGTVSNIQLMTSHPEWFEQNGKPLTKKFIVQNVVSKYYDLVKNMDKLEVEEQSSDSPKSGCSFLVTDGEKLFMILDDFEVIELSSYGQVGCTDEIAMTFLLNDGDRHEPNEMILKALRTSAYRNDGVGAPFVLINTRDNKFEIVEE
;
A
#
# COMPACT_ATOMS: atom_id res chain seq x y z
N MET A 1 2.25 -4.86 11.72
CA MET A 1 0.99 -4.25 11.25
C MET A 1 1.34 -3.01 10.46
N SER A 2 0.50 -2.55 9.59
CA SER A 2 0.74 -1.41 8.70
C SER A 2 -0.59 -0.82 8.28
N LEU A 3 -0.61 0.46 7.92
CA LEU A 3 -1.73 1.09 7.24
C LEU A 3 -1.22 1.99 6.13
N VAL A 4 -1.73 1.81 4.93
CA VAL A 4 -1.53 2.71 3.80
C VAL A 4 -2.89 3.14 3.27
N VAL A 5 -3.02 4.43 3.02
CA VAL A 5 -4.25 5.08 2.54
C VAL A 5 -3.96 5.81 1.25
N ALA A 6 -4.89 5.79 0.30
CA ALA A 6 -4.80 6.53 -0.96
C ALA A 6 -6.09 7.30 -1.24
N ILE A 7 -5.95 8.49 -1.79
CA ILE A 7 -7.04 9.33 -2.32
C ILE A 7 -6.69 9.72 -3.74
N LYS A 8 -7.61 9.47 -4.67
CA LYS A 8 -7.52 9.97 -6.05
C LYS A 8 -8.47 11.16 -6.20
N LYS A 9 -7.91 12.34 -6.48
CA LYS A 9 -8.67 13.59 -6.65
C LYS A 9 -8.01 14.43 -7.75
N ASP A 10 -8.81 14.96 -8.67
CA ASP A 10 -8.38 15.90 -9.72
C ASP A 10 -7.17 15.42 -10.55
N GLY A 11 -7.15 14.12 -10.91
CA GLY A 11 -6.07 13.53 -11.70
C GLY A 11 -4.74 13.35 -10.94
N VAL A 12 -4.77 13.43 -9.61
CA VAL A 12 -3.63 13.19 -8.73
C VAL A 12 -3.98 12.10 -7.74
N VAL A 13 -3.04 11.20 -7.47
CA VAL A 13 -3.18 10.23 -6.39
C VAL A 13 -2.26 10.63 -5.24
N TYR A 14 -2.85 10.76 -4.07
CA TYR A 14 -2.20 11.04 -2.80
C TYR A 14 -2.13 9.75 -2.01
N LEU A 15 -0.97 9.43 -1.45
CA LEU A 15 -0.77 8.29 -0.58
C LEU A 15 -0.21 8.75 0.75
N GLY A 16 -0.63 8.06 1.81
CA GLY A 16 -0.02 8.22 3.12
C GLY A 16 0.07 6.89 3.83
N ALA A 17 1.11 6.76 4.65
CA ALA A 17 1.37 5.56 5.43
C ALA A 17 1.92 5.89 6.81
N ASP A 18 1.73 4.99 7.75
CA ASP A 18 2.51 4.97 8.99
C ASP A 18 3.90 4.39 8.71
N THR A 19 4.88 4.70 9.56
CA THR A 19 6.25 4.19 9.41
C THR A 19 6.60 3.09 10.41
N ARG A 20 5.69 2.78 11.36
CA ARG A 20 5.97 1.79 12.40
C ARG A 20 6.11 0.38 11.84
N ILE A 21 7.24 -0.27 12.11
CA ILE A 21 7.45 -1.71 11.87
C ILE A 21 7.44 -2.41 13.22
N THR A 22 6.59 -3.43 13.36
CA THR A 22 6.48 -4.24 14.57
C THR A 22 6.81 -5.70 14.29
N LYS A 23 7.62 -6.33 15.15
CA LYS A 23 7.89 -7.77 15.13
C LYS A 23 7.89 -8.30 16.57
N GLY A 24 6.78 -8.91 16.97
CA GLY A 24 6.54 -9.22 18.37
C GLY A 24 6.52 -7.94 19.21
N GLU A 25 7.34 -7.87 20.26
CA GLU A 25 7.48 -6.69 21.12
C GLU A 25 8.45 -5.63 20.59
N ARG A 26 9.10 -5.89 19.44
CA ARG A 26 10.08 -4.96 18.86
C ARG A 26 9.37 -3.95 17.96
N VAL A 27 9.77 -2.69 18.08
CA VAL A 27 9.28 -1.56 17.27
C VAL A 27 10.49 -0.87 16.64
N ALA A 28 10.39 -0.58 15.34
CA ALA A 28 11.30 0.29 14.61
C ALA A 28 10.50 1.41 13.94
N SER A 29 10.98 2.66 14.05
CA SER A 29 10.32 3.84 13.47
C SER A 29 11.27 4.82 12.80
N ASN A 30 12.57 4.79 13.09
CA ASN A 30 13.59 5.61 12.40
C ASN A 30 14.05 4.88 11.13
N LEU A 31 13.22 4.93 10.11
CA LEU A 31 13.43 4.20 8.87
C LEU A 31 14.13 5.07 7.82
N THR A 32 14.95 4.44 6.99
CA THR A 32 15.43 5.05 5.76
C THR A 32 14.30 5.11 4.72
N GLU A 33 14.45 5.90 3.68
CA GLU A 33 13.46 6.00 2.59
C GLU A 33 13.16 4.62 1.98
N GLU A 34 14.15 3.74 1.90
CA GLU A 34 14.00 2.37 1.36
C GLU A 34 13.11 1.46 2.22
N GLU A 35 13.00 1.75 3.52
CA GLU A 35 12.19 0.98 4.47
C GLU A 35 10.79 1.58 4.69
N LEU A 36 10.45 2.67 4.02
CA LEU A 36 9.11 3.24 4.07
C LEU A 36 8.09 2.27 3.47
N LYS A 37 6.83 2.44 3.82
CA LYS A 37 5.73 1.61 3.30
C LYS A 37 5.19 2.10 1.94
N ILE A 38 5.75 3.16 1.40
CA ILE A 38 5.45 3.65 0.06
C ILE A 38 6.76 3.68 -0.72
N HIS A 39 6.79 2.98 -1.85
CA HIS A 39 7.97 2.81 -2.69
C HIS A 39 7.76 3.36 -4.09
N ARG A 40 8.84 3.82 -4.72
CA ARG A 40 8.85 4.20 -6.13
C ARG A 40 9.25 3.00 -6.98
N MET A 41 8.36 2.59 -7.88
CA MET A 41 8.55 1.44 -8.77
C MET A 41 8.45 1.91 -10.22
N GLY A 42 9.56 2.40 -10.76
CA GLY A 42 9.58 3.07 -12.06
C GLY A 42 8.72 4.34 -12.04
N LYS A 43 7.66 4.39 -12.84
CA LYS A 43 6.68 5.48 -12.84
C LYS A 43 5.55 5.30 -11.82
N CYS A 44 5.47 4.14 -11.19
CA CYS A 44 4.44 3.84 -10.23
C CYS A 44 4.88 4.19 -8.80
N LEU A 45 3.91 4.50 -7.95
CA LEU A 45 4.02 4.45 -6.50
C LEU A 45 3.30 3.20 -6.01
N ILE A 46 3.91 2.51 -5.05
CA ILE A 46 3.32 1.35 -4.38
C ILE A 46 3.24 1.62 -2.89
N GLY A 47 2.03 1.51 -2.32
CA GLY A 47 1.83 1.41 -0.88
C GLY A 47 1.76 -0.05 -0.46
N THR A 48 2.42 -0.43 0.63
CA THR A 48 2.61 -1.84 1.02
C THR A 48 2.16 -2.11 2.45
N ALA A 49 1.44 -3.21 2.67
CA ALA A 49 1.06 -3.68 3.99
C ALA A 49 1.14 -5.21 4.07
N GLY A 50 1.65 -5.75 5.18
CA GLY A 50 1.73 -7.19 5.41
C GLY A 50 3.11 -7.67 5.86
N THR A 51 3.48 -8.87 5.45
CA THR A 51 4.70 -9.56 5.80
C THR A 51 5.91 -8.91 5.13
N VAL A 52 6.81 -8.31 5.92
CA VAL A 52 7.96 -7.52 5.42
C VAL A 52 8.81 -8.28 4.40
N SER A 53 9.13 -9.55 4.66
CA SER A 53 9.95 -10.33 3.72
C SER A 53 9.29 -10.52 2.35
N ASN A 54 7.96 -10.60 2.29
CA ASN A 54 7.21 -10.74 1.04
C ASN A 54 7.02 -9.39 0.34
N ILE A 55 6.92 -8.29 1.12
CA ILE A 55 6.99 -6.93 0.60
C ILE A 55 8.35 -6.69 -0.10
N GLN A 56 9.46 -7.06 0.54
CA GLN A 56 10.81 -6.92 -0.03
C GLN A 56 10.97 -7.69 -1.35
N LEU A 57 10.33 -8.86 -1.49
CA LEU A 57 10.31 -9.60 -2.76
C LEU A 57 9.62 -8.81 -3.87
N MET A 58 8.49 -8.15 -3.58
CA MET A 58 7.80 -7.31 -4.56
C MET A 58 8.64 -6.07 -4.91
N THR A 59 9.14 -5.36 -3.91
CA THR A 59 9.80 -4.06 -4.09
C THR A 59 11.22 -4.18 -4.65
N SER A 60 11.84 -5.37 -4.63
CA SER A 60 13.13 -5.62 -5.30
C SER A 60 13.04 -5.75 -6.82
N HIS A 61 11.83 -5.69 -7.40
CA HIS A 61 11.61 -5.88 -8.83
C HIS A 61 10.89 -4.67 -9.50
N PRO A 62 11.49 -3.46 -9.51
CA PRO A 62 10.88 -2.28 -10.14
C PRO A 62 10.62 -2.47 -11.65
N GLU A 63 11.38 -3.34 -12.31
CA GLU A 63 11.23 -3.66 -13.74
C GLU A 63 9.88 -4.31 -14.07
N TRP A 64 9.17 -4.91 -13.10
CA TRP A 64 7.83 -5.46 -13.32
C TRP A 64 6.78 -4.37 -13.61
N PHE A 65 7.05 -3.13 -13.22
CA PHE A 65 6.19 -1.96 -13.38
C PHE A 65 6.53 -1.11 -14.60
N GLU A 66 7.49 -1.54 -15.42
CA GLU A 66 7.87 -0.85 -16.65
C GLU A 66 6.79 -1.01 -17.73
N GLN A 67 6.04 0.05 -17.96
CA GLN A 67 4.89 0.07 -18.88
C GLN A 67 5.28 0.44 -20.32
N ASN A 68 6.52 0.84 -20.57
CA ASN A 68 7.02 1.28 -21.88
C ASN A 68 6.12 2.36 -22.53
N GLY A 69 5.67 3.33 -21.71
CA GLY A 69 4.83 4.45 -22.16
C GLY A 69 3.34 4.13 -22.30
N LYS A 70 2.90 2.93 -22.00
CA LYS A 70 1.48 2.56 -21.97
C LYS A 70 0.86 2.88 -20.61
N PRO A 71 -0.45 3.15 -20.52
CA PRO A 71 -1.13 3.37 -19.24
C PRO A 71 -1.17 2.07 -18.41
N LEU A 72 -1.16 2.23 -17.09
CA LEU A 72 -1.35 1.13 -16.16
C LEU A 72 -2.77 0.55 -16.33
N THR A 73 -2.88 -0.74 -16.47
CA THR A 73 -4.16 -1.44 -16.60
C THR A 73 -4.22 -2.65 -15.69
N LYS A 74 -5.44 -3.06 -15.29
CA LYS A 74 -5.64 -4.31 -14.53
C LYS A 74 -4.95 -5.50 -15.22
N LYS A 75 -5.12 -5.63 -16.56
CA LYS A 75 -4.49 -6.69 -17.34
C LYS A 75 -2.96 -6.66 -17.23
N PHE A 76 -2.37 -5.46 -17.32
CA PHE A 76 -0.91 -5.31 -17.17
C PHE A 76 -0.45 -5.77 -15.79
N ILE A 77 -1.12 -5.31 -14.72
CA ILE A 77 -0.78 -5.68 -13.34
C ILE A 77 -0.87 -7.20 -13.15
N VAL A 78 -1.95 -7.83 -13.59
CA VAL A 78 -2.13 -9.28 -13.46
C VAL A 78 -1.03 -10.05 -14.18
N GLN A 79 -0.70 -9.67 -15.43
CA GLN A 79 0.23 -10.43 -16.28
C GLN A 79 1.71 -10.15 -15.97
N ASN A 80 2.07 -8.94 -15.56
CA ASN A 80 3.48 -8.55 -15.42
C ASN A 80 3.94 -8.39 -13.97
N VAL A 81 3.01 -8.16 -13.05
CA VAL A 81 3.33 -7.97 -11.62
C VAL A 81 2.87 -9.18 -10.82
N VAL A 82 1.56 -9.40 -10.76
CA VAL A 82 0.95 -10.40 -9.87
C VAL A 82 1.40 -11.82 -10.22
N SER A 83 1.42 -12.19 -11.51
CA SER A 83 1.87 -13.52 -11.94
C SER A 83 3.31 -13.80 -11.53
N LYS A 84 4.21 -12.83 -11.74
CA LYS A 84 5.63 -12.99 -11.36
C LYS A 84 5.82 -13.01 -9.85
N TYR A 85 5.09 -12.17 -9.13
CA TYR A 85 5.12 -12.13 -7.67
C TYR A 85 4.62 -13.44 -7.07
N TYR A 86 3.50 -13.98 -7.57
CA TYR A 86 2.99 -15.29 -7.16
C TYR A 86 4.04 -16.38 -7.33
N ASP A 87 4.64 -16.47 -8.52
CA ASP A 87 5.66 -17.47 -8.82
C ASP A 87 6.89 -17.33 -7.89
N LEU A 88 7.31 -16.10 -7.61
CA LEU A 88 8.44 -15.84 -6.71
C LEU A 88 8.13 -16.27 -5.27
N VAL A 89 6.98 -15.84 -4.72
CA VAL A 89 6.56 -16.18 -3.35
C VAL A 89 6.38 -17.69 -3.20
N LYS A 90 5.77 -18.34 -4.20
CA LYS A 90 5.59 -19.79 -4.26
C LYS A 90 6.93 -20.54 -4.29
N ASN A 91 7.85 -20.13 -5.15
CA ASN A 91 9.16 -20.79 -5.30
C ASN A 91 10.04 -20.63 -4.05
N MET A 92 9.80 -19.60 -3.26
CA MET A 92 10.52 -19.37 -1.98
C MET A 92 9.80 -19.98 -0.77
N ASP A 93 8.73 -20.75 -0.98
CA ASP A 93 7.91 -21.36 0.09
C ASP A 93 7.38 -20.33 1.10
N LYS A 94 6.92 -19.20 0.57
CA LYS A 94 6.42 -18.06 1.37
C LYS A 94 4.92 -17.80 1.23
N LEU A 95 4.20 -18.71 0.58
CA LEU A 95 2.74 -18.67 0.55
C LEU A 95 2.18 -19.07 1.91
N GLU A 96 1.22 -18.30 2.40
CA GLU A 96 0.44 -18.65 3.58
C GLU A 96 -0.69 -19.57 3.13
N VAL A 97 -0.72 -20.79 3.67
CA VAL A 97 -1.77 -21.77 3.41
C VAL A 97 -2.42 -22.09 4.74
N GLU A 98 -3.69 -21.77 4.89
CA GLU A 98 -4.47 -22.20 6.04
C GLU A 98 -4.83 -23.69 5.88
N GLU A 99 -4.29 -24.56 6.74
CA GLU A 99 -4.44 -26.02 6.67
C GLU A 99 -5.90 -26.54 6.73
N GLN A 100 -6.86 -25.69 7.08
CA GLN A 100 -8.25 -26.08 7.29
C GLN A 100 -9.26 -25.35 6.39
N SER A 101 -8.84 -24.48 5.49
CA SER A 101 -9.73 -23.76 4.59
C SER A 101 -9.51 -24.16 3.13
N SER A 102 -10.60 -24.19 2.36
CA SER A 102 -10.56 -24.32 0.90
C SER A 102 -10.08 -23.03 0.21
N ASP A 103 -9.54 -22.09 0.97
CA ASP A 103 -9.17 -20.78 0.49
C ASP A 103 -7.90 -20.83 -0.36
N SER A 104 -7.82 -19.92 -1.30
CA SER A 104 -6.67 -19.77 -2.18
C SER A 104 -5.42 -19.42 -1.38
N PRO A 105 -4.22 -19.84 -1.85
CA PRO A 105 -2.96 -19.47 -1.20
C PRO A 105 -2.83 -17.94 -1.13
N LYS A 106 -2.32 -17.43 0.00
CA LYS A 106 -2.17 -16.01 0.27
C LYS A 106 -0.70 -15.59 0.30
N SER A 107 -0.44 -14.35 -0.07
CA SER A 107 0.91 -13.77 0.02
C SER A 107 1.19 -13.16 1.41
N GLY A 108 0.17 -13.00 2.24
CA GLY A 108 0.25 -12.23 3.49
C GLY A 108 0.52 -10.73 3.29
N CYS A 109 0.33 -10.22 2.06
CA CYS A 109 0.60 -8.84 1.71
C CYS A 109 -0.50 -8.27 0.81
N SER A 110 -0.82 -7.00 1.03
CA SER A 110 -1.69 -6.22 0.15
C SER A 110 -1.00 -4.94 -0.29
N PHE A 111 -1.33 -4.47 -1.50
CA PHE A 111 -0.65 -3.34 -2.12
C PHE A 111 -1.66 -2.36 -2.72
N LEU A 112 -1.35 -1.05 -2.63
CA LEU A 112 -1.94 -0.02 -3.46
C LEU A 112 -0.94 0.33 -4.56
N VAL A 113 -1.38 0.38 -5.81
CA VAL A 113 -0.52 0.67 -6.97
C VAL A 113 -1.12 1.80 -7.78
N THR A 114 -0.31 2.81 -8.13
CA THR A 114 -0.76 3.92 -8.97
C THR A 114 0.33 4.40 -9.91
N ASP A 115 -0.06 4.83 -11.12
CA ASP A 115 0.77 5.60 -12.07
C ASP A 115 0.41 7.09 -12.10
N GLY A 116 -0.50 7.52 -11.19
CA GLY A 116 -1.04 8.87 -11.11
C GLY A 116 -2.39 9.05 -11.81
N GLU A 117 -2.69 8.24 -12.82
CA GLU A 117 -3.99 8.26 -13.52
C GLU A 117 -4.93 7.20 -12.98
N LYS A 118 -4.38 6.03 -12.66
CA LYS A 118 -5.12 4.87 -12.18
C LYS A 118 -4.68 4.49 -10.78
N LEU A 119 -5.62 3.95 -10.01
CA LEU A 119 -5.39 3.42 -8.68
C LEU A 119 -5.90 1.99 -8.62
N PHE A 120 -5.05 1.08 -8.18
CA PHE A 120 -5.37 -0.34 -8.03
C PHE A 120 -5.05 -0.82 -6.62
N MET A 121 -5.80 -1.81 -6.17
CA MET A 121 -5.50 -2.59 -4.98
C MET A 121 -5.19 -4.03 -5.40
N ILE A 122 -4.12 -4.59 -4.86
CA ILE A 122 -3.78 -6.01 -4.96
C ILE A 122 -3.97 -6.58 -3.57
N LEU A 123 -4.85 -7.56 -3.45
CA LEU A 123 -5.16 -8.23 -2.19
C LEU A 123 -4.16 -9.37 -1.90
N ASP A 124 -4.19 -9.88 -0.69
CA ASP A 124 -3.30 -10.96 -0.23
C ASP A 124 -3.52 -12.30 -0.95
N ASP A 125 -4.71 -12.51 -1.54
CA ASP A 125 -5.07 -13.63 -2.40
C ASP A 125 -4.75 -13.39 -3.90
N PHE A 126 -3.98 -12.33 -4.20
CA PHE A 126 -3.56 -11.94 -5.55
C PHE A 126 -4.67 -11.33 -6.43
N GLU A 127 -5.85 -11.07 -5.88
CA GLU A 127 -6.91 -10.36 -6.63
C GLU A 127 -6.50 -8.91 -6.89
N VAL A 128 -6.81 -8.39 -8.09
CA VAL A 128 -6.55 -7.00 -8.50
C VAL A 128 -7.86 -6.26 -8.67
N ILE A 129 -8.02 -5.15 -7.97
CA ILE A 129 -9.22 -4.30 -8.01
C ILE A 129 -8.83 -2.89 -8.47
N GLU A 130 -9.51 -2.35 -9.49
CA GLU A 130 -9.37 -0.93 -9.88
C GLU A 130 -10.28 -0.08 -8.99
N LEU A 131 -9.71 0.97 -8.40
CA LEU A 131 -10.38 1.87 -7.47
C LEU A 131 -10.68 3.21 -8.14
N SER A 132 -11.86 3.78 -7.89
CA SER A 132 -12.28 5.04 -8.50
C SER A 132 -11.74 6.28 -7.77
N SER A 133 -11.70 6.26 -6.44
CA SER A 133 -11.38 7.44 -5.62
C SER A 133 -10.57 7.17 -4.36
N TYR A 134 -10.91 6.16 -3.59
CA TYR A 134 -10.27 5.86 -2.31
C TYR A 134 -9.75 4.44 -2.28
N GLY A 135 -8.65 4.22 -1.54
CA GLY A 135 -8.10 2.89 -1.29
C GLY A 135 -7.35 2.84 0.03
N GLN A 136 -7.32 1.66 0.63
CA GLN A 136 -6.51 1.38 1.81
C GLN A 136 -6.06 -0.08 1.80
N VAL A 137 -4.94 -0.32 2.44
CA VAL A 137 -4.44 -1.67 2.73
C VAL A 137 -3.82 -1.71 4.11
N GLY A 138 -3.99 -2.81 4.80
CA GLY A 138 -3.41 -3.06 6.11
C GLY A 138 -4.42 -3.21 7.23
N CYS A 139 -4.01 -2.95 8.46
CA CYS A 139 -4.88 -3.02 9.63
C CYS A 139 -5.66 -1.71 9.84
N THR A 140 -6.83 -1.79 10.48
CA THR A 140 -7.71 -0.62 10.73
C THR A 140 -8.24 0.07 9.47
N ASP A 141 -8.27 -0.63 8.37
CA ASP A 141 -8.77 -0.17 7.08
C ASP A 141 -10.22 0.32 7.14
N GLU A 142 -11.11 -0.34 7.89
CA GLU A 142 -12.49 0.10 8.10
C GLU A 142 -12.59 1.49 8.73
N ILE A 143 -11.69 1.81 9.68
CA ILE A 143 -11.65 3.12 10.32
C ILE A 143 -11.22 4.19 9.31
N ALA A 144 -10.14 3.92 8.57
CA ALA A 144 -9.66 4.82 7.54
C ALA A 144 -10.72 5.09 6.48
N MET A 145 -11.38 4.03 5.97
CA MET A 145 -12.47 4.17 4.99
C MET A 145 -13.67 4.93 5.51
N THR A 146 -14.06 4.74 6.75
CA THR A 146 -15.17 5.49 7.34
C THR A 146 -14.92 7.00 7.28
N PHE A 147 -13.69 7.44 7.57
CA PHE A 147 -13.33 8.85 7.45
C PHE A 147 -13.35 9.33 6.01
N LEU A 148 -12.75 8.58 5.08
CA LEU A 148 -12.66 8.96 3.68
C LEU A 148 -14.05 9.09 3.03
N LEU A 149 -14.96 8.16 3.33
CA LEU A 149 -16.30 8.16 2.77
C LEU A 149 -17.21 9.27 3.34
N ASN A 150 -17.03 9.62 4.61
CA ASN A 150 -17.89 10.63 5.25
C ASN A 150 -17.43 12.08 4.99
N ASP A 151 -16.14 12.32 4.90
CA ASP A 151 -15.56 13.67 4.87
C ASP A 151 -14.65 13.96 3.68
N GLY A 152 -14.39 12.96 2.80
CA GLY A 152 -13.35 13.02 1.77
C GLY A 152 -13.46 14.17 0.78
N ASP A 153 -14.67 14.65 0.52
CA ASP A 153 -14.90 15.77 -0.42
C ASP A 153 -14.76 17.15 0.25
N ARG A 154 -14.68 17.22 1.57
CA ARG A 154 -14.73 18.48 2.34
C ARG A 154 -13.37 19.04 2.70
N HIS A 155 -12.33 18.23 2.59
CA HIS A 155 -10.98 18.59 3.04
C HIS A 155 -9.94 18.34 1.94
N GLU A 156 -8.75 18.88 2.13
CA GLU A 156 -7.60 18.57 1.28
C GLU A 156 -7.16 17.11 1.48
N PRO A 157 -6.73 16.41 0.41
CA PRO A 157 -6.39 14.99 0.47
C PRO A 157 -5.36 14.63 1.55
N ASN A 158 -4.31 15.42 1.71
CA ASN A 158 -3.28 15.16 2.73
C ASN A 158 -3.83 15.27 4.16
N GLU A 159 -4.72 16.24 4.42
CA GLU A 159 -5.38 16.39 5.73
C GLU A 159 -6.26 15.17 6.05
N MET A 160 -6.99 14.69 5.05
CA MET A 160 -7.85 13.51 5.21
C MET A 160 -7.05 12.24 5.47
N ILE A 161 -5.95 12.06 4.74
CA ILE A 161 -5.05 10.93 4.93
C ILE A 161 -4.45 10.97 6.34
N LEU A 162 -3.93 12.11 6.77
CA LEU A 162 -3.38 12.28 8.13
C LEU A 162 -4.42 12.01 9.21
N LYS A 163 -5.63 12.50 9.04
CA LYS A 163 -6.74 12.27 9.98
C LYS A 163 -7.07 10.77 10.07
N ALA A 164 -7.11 10.07 8.94
CA ALA A 164 -7.32 8.62 8.91
C ALA A 164 -6.18 7.86 9.62
N LEU A 165 -4.92 8.21 9.32
CA LEU A 165 -3.74 7.58 9.93
C LEU A 165 -3.69 7.83 11.44
N ARG A 166 -3.89 9.07 11.89
CA ARG A 166 -3.91 9.44 13.33
C ARG A 166 -5.02 8.73 14.09
N THR A 167 -6.22 8.65 13.51
CA THR A 167 -7.34 7.94 14.15
C THR A 167 -7.05 6.44 14.25
N SER A 168 -6.46 5.87 13.22
CA SER A 168 -6.05 4.47 13.23
C SER A 168 -4.94 4.21 14.26
N ALA A 169 -3.96 5.11 14.37
CA ALA A 169 -2.90 5.03 15.38
C ALA A 169 -3.43 5.11 16.82
N TYR A 170 -4.45 5.92 17.05
CA TYR A 170 -5.12 5.97 18.36
C TYR A 170 -5.82 4.66 18.73
N ARG A 171 -6.26 3.88 17.75
CA ARG A 171 -7.02 2.64 17.94
C ARG A 171 -6.17 1.37 17.86
N ASN A 172 -4.99 1.45 17.30
CA ASN A 172 -4.17 0.28 17.02
C ASN A 172 -2.68 0.58 17.20
N ASP A 173 -2.05 -0.08 18.17
CA ASP A 173 -0.63 0.07 18.49
C ASP A 173 0.31 -0.34 17.34
N GLY A 174 -0.18 -1.05 16.35
CA GLY A 174 0.57 -1.44 15.16
C GLY A 174 0.68 -0.36 14.10
N VAL A 175 -0.04 0.75 14.24
CA VAL A 175 0.02 1.95 13.41
C VAL A 175 0.57 3.08 14.25
N GLY A 176 1.48 3.89 13.71
CA GLY A 176 2.00 5.02 14.49
C GLY A 176 2.92 5.93 13.71
N ALA A 177 3.01 7.16 14.20
CA ALA A 177 3.92 8.18 13.68
C ALA A 177 5.41 7.73 13.78
N PRO A 178 6.31 8.38 12.99
CA PRO A 178 6.00 9.38 11.97
C PRO A 178 5.10 8.85 10.87
N PHE A 179 4.34 9.75 10.23
CA PHE A 179 3.58 9.42 9.02
C PHE A 179 4.31 9.93 7.79
N VAL A 180 4.19 9.23 6.68
CA VAL A 180 4.76 9.64 5.40
C VAL A 180 3.64 9.93 4.42
N LEU A 181 3.76 11.05 3.70
CA LEU A 181 2.85 11.44 2.62
C LEU A 181 3.63 11.60 1.33
N ILE A 182 2.98 11.30 0.21
CA ILE A 182 3.47 11.56 -1.14
C ILE A 182 2.29 11.73 -2.09
N ASN A 183 2.46 12.51 -3.13
CA ASN A 183 1.50 12.56 -4.24
C ASN A 183 2.20 12.36 -5.58
N THR A 184 1.43 11.92 -6.59
CA THR A 184 1.96 11.59 -7.91
C THR A 184 2.34 12.81 -8.76
N ARG A 185 1.95 14.03 -8.36
CA ARG A 185 2.33 15.27 -9.05
C ARG A 185 3.73 15.73 -8.65
N ASP A 186 3.97 15.84 -7.35
CA ASP A 186 5.22 16.37 -6.81
C ASP A 186 6.27 15.29 -6.61
N ASN A 187 5.83 14.07 -6.39
CA ASN A 187 6.63 12.87 -6.19
C ASN A 187 7.73 13.04 -5.12
N LYS A 188 7.40 13.79 -4.06
CA LYS A 188 8.29 14.06 -2.92
C LYS A 188 7.67 13.51 -1.64
N PHE A 189 8.48 12.85 -0.83
CA PHE A 189 8.06 12.44 0.49
C PHE A 189 8.02 13.62 1.45
N GLU A 190 6.94 13.70 2.20
CA GLU A 190 6.76 14.58 3.35
C GLU A 190 6.63 13.70 4.59
N ILE A 191 7.44 13.97 5.61
CA ILE A 191 7.39 13.24 6.88
C ILE A 191 6.69 14.13 7.91
N VAL A 192 5.69 13.56 8.57
CA VAL A 192 4.88 14.24 9.58
C VAL A 192 5.07 13.51 10.90
N GLU A 193 5.69 14.18 11.87
CA GLU A 193 6.07 13.56 13.15
C GLU A 193 4.88 13.22 14.05
N GLU A 194 3.81 14.03 14.01
CA GLU A 194 2.55 13.81 14.74
C GLU A 194 1.32 14.36 14.00
#